data_4947976ff3fa7a20d906b8d864f48495
#
_entry.id   4947976ff3fa7a20d906b8d864f48495
#
_cell.length_a   1.000
_cell.length_b   1.000
_cell.length_c   1.000
_cell.angle_alpha   90.00
_cell.angle_beta   90.00
_cell.angle_gamma   90.00
#
_symmetry.space_group_name_H-M   'P 1'
#
loop_
_entity.id
_entity.type
_entity.pdbx_description
1 polymer ?
#
loop_
_entity_poly.entity_id
_entity_poly.type
_entity_poly.pdbx_seq_one_letter_code
_entity_poly.pdbx_strand_id
1 'polypeptide(L)'
;MNKIDQIINKYSLKPHPEGGYFTEIYRSDYKLKSPINSQSRNAITHIYFLLVNGQFSRFHKVLHDEVWNFYEGDSLRLIEFDGTNINTEIIGKETASYVHIVKGGIFQAAQTTGEYSLVGCSVAPGFDFADFSFLEAQSPEFETLQNNYPTYLKLV
;
A
#
# COMPACT_ATOMS: atom_id res chain seq x y z
N MET A 1 5.23 9.61 -25.82
CA MET A 1 4.61 9.01 -24.61
C MET A 1 5.76 8.55 -23.71
N ASN A 2 5.84 9.08 -22.52
CA ASN A 2 6.87 8.69 -21.56
C ASN A 2 6.60 7.28 -21.02
N LYS A 3 7.56 6.71 -20.26
CA LYS A 3 7.47 5.34 -19.73
C LYS A 3 6.28 5.17 -18.76
N ILE A 4 6.01 6.18 -17.94
CA ILE A 4 4.90 6.19 -16.97
C ILE A 4 3.56 6.09 -17.70
N ASP A 5 3.35 6.94 -18.72
CA ASP A 5 2.13 6.90 -19.54
C ASP A 5 1.94 5.55 -20.25
N GLN A 6 3.05 4.94 -20.72
CA GLN A 6 3.00 3.62 -21.33
C GLN A 6 2.53 2.56 -20.32
N ILE A 7 3.01 2.59 -19.07
CA ILE A 7 2.59 1.67 -18.01
C ILE A 7 1.12 1.89 -17.68
N ILE A 8 0.70 3.14 -17.46
CA ILE A 8 -0.70 3.49 -17.15
C ILE A 8 -1.64 2.96 -18.24
N ASN A 9 -1.30 3.22 -19.52
CA ASN A 9 -2.13 2.76 -20.64
C ASN A 9 -2.11 1.24 -20.79
N LYS A 10 -0.92 0.62 -20.72
CA LYS A 10 -0.75 -0.83 -20.90
C LYS A 10 -1.59 -1.64 -19.90
N TYR A 11 -1.62 -1.21 -18.65
CA TYR A 11 -2.32 -1.92 -17.59
C TYR A 11 -3.66 -1.30 -17.21
N SER A 12 -4.11 -0.25 -17.94
CA SER A 12 -5.37 0.46 -17.69
C SER A 12 -5.48 0.95 -16.24
N LEU A 13 -4.38 1.51 -15.73
CA LEU A 13 -4.30 1.98 -14.36
C LEU A 13 -5.19 3.21 -14.16
N LYS A 14 -5.84 3.29 -13.00
CA LYS A 14 -6.71 4.41 -12.57
C LYS A 14 -6.18 5.01 -11.28
N PRO A 15 -6.45 6.30 -11.00
CA PRO A 15 -6.08 6.88 -9.71
C PRO A 15 -6.65 6.10 -8.53
N HIS A 16 -5.82 5.90 -7.49
CA HIS A 16 -6.22 5.26 -6.24
C HIS A 16 -6.57 6.32 -5.17
N PRO A 17 -7.57 6.08 -4.29
CA PRO A 17 -7.91 7.02 -3.21
C PRO A 17 -6.75 7.36 -2.27
N GLU A 18 -5.84 6.44 -2.03
CA GLU A 18 -4.65 6.65 -1.19
C GLU A 18 -3.52 7.43 -1.88
N GLY A 19 -3.61 7.65 -3.19
CA GLY A 19 -2.59 8.19 -4.07
C GLY A 19 -2.02 7.11 -5.00
N GLY A 20 -1.32 7.54 -6.06
CA GLY A 20 -0.83 6.63 -7.11
C GLY A 20 -1.93 6.13 -8.04
N TYR A 21 -1.59 5.09 -8.81
CA TYR A 21 -2.48 4.48 -9.80
C TYR A 21 -2.54 2.98 -9.60
N PHE A 22 -3.70 2.37 -9.85
CA PHE A 22 -3.87 0.93 -9.68
C PHE A 22 -4.84 0.32 -10.69
N THR A 23 -4.79 -1.00 -10.79
CA THR A 23 -5.83 -1.83 -11.39
C THR A 23 -5.90 -3.16 -10.66
N GLU A 24 -7.11 -3.64 -10.38
CA GLU A 24 -7.30 -4.99 -9.86
C GLU A 24 -7.18 -5.99 -11.01
N ILE A 25 -6.22 -6.91 -10.90
CA ILE A 25 -5.96 -7.92 -11.92
C ILE A 25 -6.47 -9.31 -11.51
N TYR A 26 -6.75 -9.51 -10.23
CA TYR A 26 -7.33 -10.76 -9.75
C TYR A 26 -8.18 -10.54 -8.51
N ARG A 27 -9.33 -11.20 -8.50
CA ARG A 27 -10.20 -11.37 -7.34
C ARG A 27 -10.74 -12.80 -7.37
N SER A 28 -10.40 -13.59 -6.35
CA SER A 28 -10.83 -14.98 -6.26
C SER A 28 -12.36 -15.09 -6.17
N ASP A 29 -12.93 -16.05 -6.89
CA ASP A 29 -14.35 -16.40 -6.76
C ASP A 29 -14.65 -17.15 -5.46
N TYR A 30 -13.64 -17.78 -4.85
CA TYR A 30 -13.79 -18.45 -3.56
C TYR A 30 -14.01 -17.43 -2.44
N LYS A 31 -14.96 -17.75 -1.58
CA LYS A 31 -15.28 -16.96 -0.38
C LYS A 31 -14.84 -17.68 0.87
N LEU A 32 -14.39 -16.91 1.85
CA LEU A 32 -14.09 -17.38 3.19
C LEU A 32 -14.48 -16.33 4.23
N LYS A 33 -14.64 -16.77 5.47
CA LYS A 33 -14.89 -15.85 6.58
C LYS A 33 -13.57 -15.26 7.07
N SER A 34 -13.55 -13.96 7.25
CA SER A 34 -12.44 -13.29 7.90
C SER A 34 -12.25 -13.82 9.33
N PRO A 35 -11.03 -14.22 9.71
CA PRO A 35 -10.75 -14.64 11.08
C PRO A 35 -10.84 -13.51 12.10
N ILE A 36 -10.89 -12.25 11.65
CA ILE A 36 -10.86 -11.06 12.51
C ILE A 36 -12.27 -10.55 12.80
N ASN A 37 -13.12 -10.40 11.77
CA ASN A 37 -14.46 -9.81 11.92
C ASN A 37 -15.59 -10.76 11.48
N SER A 38 -15.28 -11.98 11.07
CA SER A 38 -16.24 -13.01 10.60
C SER A 38 -17.03 -12.64 9.34
N GLN A 39 -16.71 -11.53 8.69
CA GLN A 39 -17.35 -11.12 7.43
C GLN A 39 -16.85 -11.97 6.26
N SER A 40 -17.73 -12.19 5.28
CA SER A 40 -17.33 -12.90 4.05
C SER A 40 -16.43 -12.04 3.20
N ARG A 41 -15.32 -12.60 2.73
CA ARG A 41 -14.37 -11.96 1.81
C ARG A 41 -13.97 -12.94 0.71
N ASN A 42 -13.57 -12.41 -0.44
CA ASN A 42 -12.89 -13.22 -1.45
C ASN A 42 -11.60 -13.80 -0.83
N ALA A 43 -11.16 -14.98 -1.26
CA ALA A 43 -9.99 -15.61 -0.64
C ALA A 43 -8.72 -14.78 -0.81
N ILE A 44 -8.52 -14.14 -1.98
CA ILE A 44 -7.38 -13.29 -2.28
C ILE A 44 -7.76 -12.24 -3.33
N THR A 45 -7.14 -11.08 -3.26
CA THR A 45 -7.11 -10.07 -4.33
C THR A 45 -5.68 -9.71 -4.69
N HIS A 46 -5.44 -9.28 -5.92
CA HIS A 46 -4.15 -8.76 -6.36
C HIS A 46 -4.35 -7.55 -7.27
N ILE A 47 -3.58 -6.50 -7.03
CA ILE A 47 -3.56 -5.29 -7.87
C ILE A 47 -2.17 -5.05 -8.44
N TYR A 48 -2.08 -4.39 -9.60
CA TYR A 48 -0.94 -3.56 -9.93
C TYR A 48 -1.10 -2.21 -9.27
N PHE A 49 -0.01 -1.67 -8.75
CA PHE A 49 0.05 -0.36 -8.12
C PHE A 49 1.29 0.39 -8.59
N LEU A 50 1.10 1.63 -9.03
CA LEU A 50 2.15 2.50 -9.57
C LEU A 50 2.24 3.77 -8.75
N LEU A 51 3.41 4.05 -8.20
CA LEU A 51 3.75 5.33 -7.60
C LEU A 51 4.77 6.05 -8.45
N VAL A 52 4.56 7.34 -8.69
CA VAL A 52 5.47 8.20 -9.46
C VAL A 52 6.06 9.28 -8.57
N ASN A 53 7.19 9.85 -8.99
CA ASN A 53 7.86 10.90 -8.25
C ASN A 53 6.91 12.06 -7.90
N GLY A 54 6.98 12.52 -6.67
CA GLY A 54 6.08 13.56 -6.15
C GLY A 54 4.73 13.06 -5.65
N GLN A 55 4.42 11.78 -5.87
CA GLN A 55 3.23 11.13 -5.31
C GLN A 55 3.62 10.18 -4.19
N PHE A 56 2.66 9.88 -3.32
CA PHE A 56 2.79 8.87 -2.28
C PHE A 56 1.45 8.20 -2.02
N SER A 57 1.50 6.97 -1.54
CA SER A 57 0.37 6.31 -0.91
C SER A 57 0.28 6.81 0.52
N ARG A 58 -0.85 7.45 0.87
CA ARG A 58 -1.08 8.04 2.19
C ARG A 58 -1.18 6.95 3.25
N PHE A 59 -0.88 7.30 4.52
CA PHE A 59 -1.09 6.39 5.63
C PHE A 59 -2.52 5.87 5.70
N HIS A 60 -2.63 4.58 5.49
CA HIS A 60 -3.88 3.82 5.55
C HIS A 60 -3.59 2.46 6.18
N LYS A 61 -4.63 1.79 6.61
CA LYS A 61 -4.54 0.39 7.06
C LYS A 61 -5.64 -0.45 6.42
N VAL A 62 -5.32 -1.71 6.23
CA VAL A 62 -6.27 -2.75 5.84
C VAL A 62 -6.39 -3.79 6.94
N LEU A 63 -7.48 -4.52 6.96
CA LEU A 63 -7.77 -5.46 8.05
C LEU A 63 -6.87 -6.70 8.01
N HIS A 64 -6.49 -7.15 6.82
CA HIS A 64 -5.75 -8.38 6.58
C HIS A 64 -4.33 -8.12 6.11
N ASP A 65 -3.48 -9.15 6.15
CA ASP A 65 -2.10 -9.05 5.69
C ASP A 65 -2.02 -8.67 4.20
N GLU A 66 -1.09 -7.78 3.88
CA GLU A 66 -0.83 -7.34 2.51
C GLU A 66 0.62 -7.64 2.13
N VAL A 67 0.79 -8.28 0.98
CA VAL A 67 2.10 -8.61 0.41
C VAL A 67 2.39 -7.64 -0.72
N TRP A 68 3.46 -6.86 -0.56
CA TRP A 68 4.00 -5.95 -1.56
C TRP A 68 5.10 -6.65 -2.35
N ASN A 69 4.96 -6.66 -3.69
CA ASN A 69 5.91 -7.29 -4.61
C ASN A 69 6.46 -6.22 -5.56
N PHE A 70 7.77 -6.07 -5.62
CA PHE A 70 8.41 -5.15 -6.56
C PHE A 70 8.51 -5.77 -7.95
N TYR A 71 8.12 -5.02 -8.99
CA TYR A 71 8.17 -5.47 -10.37
C TYR A 71 9.12 -4.68 -11.26
N GLU A 72 9.03 -3.34 -11.27
CA GLU A 72 9.77 -2.51 -12.22
C GLU A 72 9.97 -1.08 -11.67
N GLY A 73 11.02 -0.41 -12.18
CA GLY A 73 11.32 0.98 -11.88
C GLY A 73 12.37 1.15 -10.79
N ASP A 74 12.26 2.23 -10.04
CA ASP A 74 13.07 2.51 -8.86
C ASP A 74 12.53 1.79 -7.64
N SER A 75 13.36 1.59 -6.62
CA SER A 75 12.95 0.92 -5.40
C SER A 75 11.79 1.66 -4.72
N LEU A 76 10.93 0.92 -4.05
CA LEU A 76 9.82 1.46 -3.26
C LEU A 76 10.24 1.54 -1.80
N ARG A 77 9.98 2.68 -1.17
CA ARG A 77 10.06 2.84 0.29
C ARG A 77 8.68 2.62 0.88
N LEU A 78 8.59 1.63 1.77
CA LEU A 78 7.43 1.35 2.60
C LEU A 78 7.66 1.90 4.00
N ILE A 79 6.68 2.57 4.56
CA ILE A 79 6.69 3.11 5.91
C ILE A 79 5.53 2.48 6.67
N GLU A 80 5.83 1.77 7.75
CA GLU A 80 4.86 1.16 8.65
C GLU A 80 4.76 1.95 9.94
N PHE A 81 3.56 2.09 10.45
CA PHE A 81 3.28 2.74 11.72
C PHE A 81 2.28 1.91 12.53
N ASP A 82 2.72 1.37 13.65
CA ASP A 82 1.89 0.53 14.54
C ASP A 82 1.04 1.31 15.55
N GLY A 83 1.06 2.65 15.45
CA GLY A 83 0.45 3.58 16.42
C GLY A 83 1.44 4.11 17.46
N THR A 84 2.65 3.54 17.52
CA THR A 84 3.71 3.93 18.45
C THR A 84 5.05 4.12 17.75
N ASN A 85 5.43 3.17 16.91
CA ASN A 85 6.74 3.12 16.27
C ASN A 85 6.62 3.18 14.75
N ILE A 86 7.60 3.82 14.12
CA ILE A 86 7.80 3.80 12.67
C ILE A 86 8.85 2.74 12.32
N ASN A 87 8.55 1.92 11.33
CA ASN A 87 9.51 1.08 10.63
C ASN A 87 9.54 1.46 9.14
N THR A 88 10.71 1.40 8.53
CA THR A 88 10.87 1.72 7.10
C THR A 88 11.62 0.59 6.40
N GLU A 89 11.03 0.12 5.30
CA GLU A 89 11.61 -0.92 4.45
C GLU A 89 11.73 -0.42 3.01
N ILE A 90 12.78 -0.88 2.32
CA ILE A 90 12.97 -0.60 0.90
C ILE A 90 12.95 -1.92 0.15
N ILE A 91 12.03 -2.03 -0.82
CA ILE A 91 11.97 -3.17 -1.74
C ILE A 91 12.34 -2.72 -3.15
N GLY A 92 13.14 -3.54 -3.83
CA GLY A 92 13.59 -3.29 -5.19
C GLY A 92 15.04 -3.64 -5.41
N LYS A 93 15.60 -3.11 -6.48
CA LYS A 93 16.96 -3.43 -6.92
C LYS A 93 18.04 -2.96 -5.95
N GLU A 94 17.80 -1.84 -5.28
CA GLU A 94 18.77 -1.21 -4.37
C GLU A 94 19.14 -2.12 -3.20
N THR A 95 18.17 -2.82 -2.65
CA THR A 95 18.34 -3.72 -1.49
C THR A 95 18.38 -5.20 -1.88
N ALA A 96 18.10 -5.53 -3.14
CA ALA A 96 17.85 -6.90 -3.61
C ALA A 96 16.77 -7.64 -2.80
N SER A 97 15.89 -6.90 -2.13
CA SER A 97 14.68 -7.39 -1.47
C SER A 97 13.47 -7.02 -2.32
N TYR A 98 12.70 -8.00 -2.76
CA TYR A 98 11.64 -7.79 -3.74
C TYR A 98 10.24 -7.94 -3.17
N VAL A 99 10.13 -8.36 -1.92
CA VAL A 99 8.86 -8.63 -1.23
C VAL A 99 8.92 -8.08 0.19
N HIS A 100 7.83 -7.44 0.63
CA HIS A 100 7.61 -7.08 2.03
C HIS A 100 6.16 -7.35 2.42
N ILE A 101 5.93 -7.76 3.65
CA ILE A 101 4.61 -8.07 4.19
C ILE A 101 4.26 -7.03 5.26
N VAL A 102 3.16 -6.31 5.05
CA VAL A 102 2.57 -5.46 6.08
C VAL A 102 1.44 -6.23 6.75
N LYS A 103 1.53 -6.38 8.07
CA LYS A 103 0.49 -7.07 8.84
C LYS A 103 -0.82 -6.29 8.87
N GLY A 104 -1.92 -7.01 8.86
CA GLY A 104 -3.25 -6.41 9.00
C GLY A 104 -3.35 -5.53 10.24
N GLY A 105 -4.00 -4.37 10.11
CA GLY A 105 -4.17 -3.39 11.19
C GLY A 105 -2.99 -2.43 11.39
N ILE A 106 -1.86 -2.62 10.70
CA ILE A 106 -0.74 -1.68 10.72
C ILE A 106 -0.98 -0.58 9.67
N PHE A 107 -0.79 0.68 10.05
CA PHE A 107 -0.79 1.78 9.08
C PHE A 107 0.44 1.67 8.17
N GLN A 108 0.23 1.86 6.89
CA GLN A 108 1.25 1.81 5.88
C GLN A 108 1.17 3.01 4.94
N ALA A 109 2.31 3.51 4.52
CA ALA A 109 2.46 4.52 3.48
C ALA A 109 3.60 4.08 2.55
N ALA A 110 3.61 4.61 1.33
CA ALA A 110 4.61 4.23 0.36
C ALA A 110 4.99 5.40 -0.56
N GLN A 111 6.23 5.41 -1.01
CA GLN A 111 6.70 6.34 -2.05
C GLN A 111 7.82 5.71 -2.86
N THR A 112 7.91 6.08 -4.14
CA THR A 112 9.07 5.70 -4.95
C THR A 112 10.33 6.39 -4.46
N THR A 113 11.49 5.74 -4.63
CA THR A 113 12.80 6.34 -4.34
C THR A 113 13.36 7.13 -5.53
N GLY A 114 12.71 7.07 -6.69
CA GLY A 114 13.17 7.72 -7.92
C GLY A 114 12.00 8.19 -8.78
N GLU A 115 12.04 7.88 -10.07
CA GLU A 115 11.05 8.37 -11.03
C GLU A 115 9.69 7.66 -10.88
N TYR A 116 9.70 6.33 -10.76
CA TYR A 116 8.49 5.54 -10.51
C TYR A 116 8.82 4.16 -9.93
N SER A 117 7.85 3.56 -9.26
CA SER A 117 7.87 2.17 -8.81
C SER A 117 6.58 1.48 -9.22
N LEU A 118 6.68 0.39 -9.98
CA LEU A 118 5.56 -0.50 -10.28
C LEU A 118 5.66 -1.71 -9.35
N VAL A 119 4.61 -1.93 -8.59
CA VAL A 119 4.53 -3.02 -7.60
C VAL A 119 3.23 -3.78 -7.75
N GLY A 120 3.12 -4.93 -7.10
CA GLY A 120 1.88 -5.66 -6.94
C GLY A 120 1.55 -5.82 -5.47
N CYS A 121 0.26 -5.70 -5.13
CA CYS A 121 -0.21 -5.87 -3.76
C CYS A 121 -1.24 -6.98 -3.72
N SER A 122 -0.95 -8.04 -2.94
CA SER A 122 -1.87 -9.13 -2.66
C SER A 122 -2.41 -8.99 -1.25
N VAL A 123 -3.71 -9.14 -1.08
CA VAL A 123 -4.38 -9.14 0.23
C VAL A 123 -5.13 -10.46 0.40
N ALA A 124 -4.96 -11.12 1.54
CA ALA A 124 -5.66 -12.35 1.87
C ALA A 124 -5.98 -12.42 3.38
N PRO A 125 -7.25 -12.61 3.78
CA PRO A 125 -8.47 -12.55 2.95
C PRO A 125 -8.54 -11.29 2.09
N GLY A 126 -9.20 -11.39 0.92
CA GLY A 126 -9.16 -10.39 -0.13
C GLY A 126 -9.59 -8.99 0.30
N PHE A 127 -9.04 -7.99 -0.35
CA PHE A 127 -9.32 -6.58 -0.09
C PHE A 127 -10.80 -6.24 -0.26
N ASP A 128 -11.29 -5.44 0.67
CA ASP A 128 -12.61 -4.80 0.62
C ASP A 128 -12.48 -3.40 1.21
N PHE A 129 -13.08 -2.39 0.57
CA PHE A 129 -13.05 -1.00 1.08
C PHE A 129 -13.70 -0.85 2.46
N ALA A 130 -14.59 -1.77 2.86
CA ALA A 130 -15.14 -1.81 4.22
C ALA A 130 -14.07 -2.09 5.29
N ASP A 131 -12.94 -2.67 4.89
CA ASP A 131 -11.79 -2.99 5.76
C ASP A 131 -10.66 -1.96 5.68
N PHE A 132 -10.85 -0.90 4.89
CA PHE A 132 -9.85 0.13 4.61
C PHE A 132 -10.14 1.39 5.41
N SER A 133 -9.11 2.01 5.99
CA SER A 133 -9.22 3.32 6.63
C SER A 133 -7.93 4.12 6.51
N PHE A 134 -8.07 5.45 6.35
CA PHE A 134 -6.94 6.37 6.45
C PHE A 134 -6.55 6.63 7.91
N LEU A 135 -5.32 7.11 8.12
CA LEU A 135 -4.92 7.69 9.39
C LEU A 135 -5.62 9.05 9.52
N GLU A 136 -6.57 9.13 10.45
CA GLU A 136 -7.38 10.33 10.62
C GLU A 136 -6.68 11.38 11.50
N ALA A 137 -6.75 12.66 11.08
CA ALA A 137 -6.34 13.76 11.91
C ALA A 137 -7.12 13.74 13.24
N GLN A 138 -6.45 14.08 14.33
CA GLN A 138 -6.99 14.08 15.71
C GLN A 138 -7.24 12.69 16.32
N SER A 139 -6.84 11.60 15.62
CA SER A 139 -6.79 10.29 16.28
C SER A 139 -5.60 10.20 17.24
N PRO A 140 -5.63 9.29 18.23
CA PRO A 140 -4.47 9.07 19.13
C PRO A 140 -3.19 8.70 18.35
N GLU A 141 -3.32 7.92 17.29
CA GLU A 141 -2.21 7.55 16.42
C GLU A 141 -1.65 8.76 15.67
N PHE A 142 -2.52 9.66 15.20
CA PHE A 142 -2.09 10.91 14.57
C PHE A 142 -1.34 11.81 15.57
N GLU A 143 -1.83 11.95 16.80
CA GLU A 143 -1.14 12.72 17.85
C GLU A 143 0.24 12.13 18.14
N THR A 144 0.36 10.80 18.20
CA THR A 144 1.65 10.12 18.38
C THR A 144 2.59 10.41 17.21
N LEU A 145 2.08 10.30 15.97
CA LEU A 145 2.86 10.61 14.77
C LEU A 145 3.34 12.07 14.78
N GLN A 146 2.46 13.01 15.13
CA GLN A 146 2.76 14.43 15.18
C GLN A 146 3.84 14.77 16.23
N ASN A 147 3.75 14.17 17.40
CA ASN A 147 4.66 14.45 18.50
C ASN A 147 6.03 13.78 18.32
N ASN A 148 6.07 12.55 17.82
CA ASN A 148 7.28 11.75 17.80
C ASN A 148 7.93 11.66 16.40
N TYR A 149 7.14 11.80 15.34
CA TYR A 149 7.60 11.59 13.96
C TYR A 149 7.07 12.65 12.98
N PRO A 150 7.25 13.96 13.26
CA PRO A 150 6.62 15.04 12.49
C PRO A 150 6.98 15.06 11.01
N THR A 151 8.14 14.50 10.64
CA THR A 151 8.58 14.41 9.23
C THR A 151 7.68 13.53 8.36
N TYR A 152 6.90 12.64 8.98
CA TYR A 152 5.96 11.75 8.27
C TYR A 152 4.55 12.32 8.14
N LEU A 153 4.26 13.48 8.73
CA LEU A 153 2.92 14.12 8.62
C LEU A 153 2.51 14.41 7.18
N LYS A 154 3.48 14.61 6.30
CA LYS A 154 3.22 14.80 4.86
C LYS A 154 2.55 13.58 4.19
N LEU A 155 2.56 12.43 4.86
CA LEU A 155 1.98 11.17 4.36
C LEU A 155 0.55 10.91 4.92
N VAL A 156 -0.01 11.84 5.65
CA VAL A 156 -1.38 11.75 6.20
C VAL A 156 -2.42 12.30 5.24
#